data_d32c27e0628aa99c3d55f1899b11b166
#
_entry.id   d32c27e0628aa99c3d55f1899b11b166
#
_cell.length_a   1.000
_cell.length_b   1.000
_cell.length_c   1.000
_cell.angle_alpha   90.00
_cell.angle_beta   90.00
_cell.angle_gamma   90.00
#
_symmetry.space_group_name_H-M   'P 1'
#
loop_
_entity.id
_entity.type
_entity.pdbx_description
1 polymer ?
#
loop_
_entity_poly.entity_id
_entity_poly.type
_entity_poly.pdbx_seq_one_letter_code
_entity_poly.pdbx_strand_id
1 'polypeptide(L)'
;MEEELLRKNLSLIKSVADDAGVEIILAFKSFAMWRSFPIFREYIGHSTASSVYEARLALEEFGSKAHTYSPAYTEADFPEIMRCSSHITFNSLSQFSRFYPLTVAEGSGISCGIRVNPEYSEVETELYNPCAPGTRFGITADLLPARLPQG
;
A
#
# COMPACT_ATOMS: atom_id res chain seq x y z
N MET A 1 -17.69 -19.28 -3.37
CA MET A 1 -16.23 -19.47 -3.25
C MET A 1 -16.03 -20.84 -2.61
N GLU A 2 -15.14 -21.64 -3.14
CA GLU A 2 -14.80 -22.95 -2.58
C GLU A 2 -13.62 -22.78 -1.62
N GLU A 3 -13.87 -22.98 -0.33
CA GLU A 3 -12.88 -22.76 0.73
C GLU A 3 -11.65 -23.65 0.57
N GLU A 4 -11.83 -24.91 0.20
CA GLU A 4 -10.74 -25.87 0.01
C GLU A 4 -9.76 -25.41 -1.09
N LEU A 5 -10.27 -24.92 -2.23
CA LEU A 5 -9.45 -24.39 -3.30
C LEU A 5 -8.74 -23.10 -2.90
N LEU A 6 -9.42 -22.23 -2.13
CA LEU A 6 -8.81 -21.02 -1.60
C LEU A 6 -7.62 -21.38 -0.69
N ARG A 7 -7.80 -22.29 0.25
CA ARG A 7 -6.74 -22.74 1.17
C ARG A 7 -5.57 -23.36 0.41
N LYS A 8 -5.83 -24.18 -0.60
CA LYS A 8 -4.79 -24.76 -1.45
C LYS A 8 -3.96 -23.71 -2.16
N ASN A 9 -4.62 -22.69 -2.76
CA ASN A 9 -3.93 -21.60 -3.43
C ASN A 9 -3.11 -20.73 -2.45
N LEU A 10 -3.67 -20.41 -1.29
CA LEU A 10 -2.96 -19.64 -0.26
C LEU A 10 -1.77 -20.39 0.31
N SER A 11 -1.89 -21.70 0.51
CA SER A 11 -0.77 -22.55 0.92
C SER A 11 0.37 -22.55 -0.10
N LEU A 12 0.04 -22.62 -1.40
CA LEU A 12 1.03 -22.52 -2.47
C LEU A 12 1.72 -21.13 -2.48
N ILE A 13 0.94 -20.06 -2.38
CA ILE A 13 1.48 -18.69 -2.30
C ILE A 13 2.43 -18.55 -1.12
N LYS A 14 2.02 -19.07 0.05
CA LYS A 14 2.86 -19.02 1.26
C LYS A 14 4.14 -19.84 1.09
N SER A 15 4.10 -21.03 0.51
CA SER A 15 5.32 -21.83 0.30
C SER A 15 6.32 -21.12 -0.60
N VAL A 16 5.85 -20.49 -1.68
CA VAL A 16 6.72 -19.70 -2.58
C VAL A 16 7.32 -18.50 -1.87
N ALA A 17 6.54 -17.81 -1.03
CA ALA A 17 7.03 -16.68 -0.25
C ALA A 17 8.11 -17.11 0.75
N ASP A 18 7.87 -18.21 1.46
CA ASP A 18 8.82 -18.77 2.42
C ASP A 18 10.13 -19.22 1.74
N ASP A 19 10.03 -19.91 0.61
CA ASP A 19 11.20 -20.34 -0.19
C ASP A 19 12.02 -19.16 -0.73
N ALA A 20 11.34 -18.08 -1.15
CA ALA A 20 11.99 -16.87 -1.67
C ALA A 20 12.48 -15.92 -0.55
N GLY A 21 12.10 -16.14 0.70
CA GLY A 21 12.42 -15.25 1.82
C GLY A 21 11.76 -13.88 1.69
N VAL A 22 10.53 -13.82 1.11
CA VAL A 22 9.78 -12.59 0.90
C VAL A 22 8.44 -12.63 1.65
N GLU A 23 7.92 -11.45 1.94
CA GLU A 23 6.57 -11.31 2.49
C GLU A 23 5.57 -10.95 1.39
N ILE A 24 4.44 -11.65 1.36
CA ILE A 24 3.32 -11.34 0.45
C ILE A 24 2.22 -10.67 1.26
N ILE A 25 1.67 -9.58 0.72
CA ILE A 25 0.59 -8.80 1.34
C ILE A 25 -0.66 -8.79 0.47
N LEU A 26 -1.83 -8.85 1.08
CA LEU A 26 -3.12 -8.87 0.39
C LEU A 26 -3.52 -7.48 -0.08
N ALA A 27 -3.74 -7.30 -1.38
CA ALA A 27 -4.21 -6.04 -1.95
C ALA A 27 -5.74 -5.97 -2.00
N PHE A 28 -6.35 -5.14 -1.17
CA PHE A 28 -7.82 -5.03 -1.07
C PHE A 28 -8.46 -4.51 -2.36
N LYS A 29 -7.80 -3.65 -3.12
CA LYS A 29 -8.28 -3.23 -4.44
C LYS A 29 -8.50 -4.40 -5.42
N SER A 30 -7.84 -5.54 -5.18
CA SER A 30 -7.98 -6.76 -5.98
C SER A 30 -8.93 -7.75 -5.32
N PHE A 31 -8.95 -7.80 -3.99
CA PHE A 31 -9.78 -8.74 -3.25
C PHE A 31 -10.10 -8.20 -1.85
N ALA A 32 -11.36 -7.81 -1.64
CA ALA A 32 -11.86 -7.25 -0.38
C ALA A 32 -13.08 -8.01 0.18
N MET A 33 -13.18 -9.32 -0.09
CA MET A 33 -14.23 -10.14 0.50
C MET A 33 -13.92 -10.41 1.98
N TRP A 34 -14.25 -9.46 2.84
CA TRP A 34 -13.87 -9.42 4.25
C TRP A 34 -14.28 -10.66 5.05
N ARG A 35 -15.37 -11.31 4.71
CA ARG A 35 -15.81 -12.56 5.37
C ARG A 35 -14.84 -13.72 5.18
N SER A 36 -13.95 -13.67 4.21
CA SER A 36 -12.90 -14.67 3.99
C SER A 36 -11.55 -14.30 4.63
N PHE A 37 -11.43 -13.10 5.19
CA PHE A 37 -10.18 -12.65 5.81
C PHE A 37 -9.66 -13.58 6.92
N PRO A 38 -10.48 -14.24 7.76
CA PRO A 38 -9.99 -15.22 8.70
C PRO A 38 -9.17 -16.34 8.05
N ILE A 39 -9.56 -16.78 6.84
CA ILE A 39 -8.82 -17.80 6.08
C ILE A 39 -7.51 -17.21 5.55
N PHE A 40 -7.55 -16.00 4.96
CA PHE A 40 -6.33 -15.35 4.46
C PHE A 40 -5.28 -15.14 5.55
N ARG A 41 -5.70 -14.76 6.76
CA ARG A 41 -4.80 -14.51 7.91
C ARG A 41 -3.99 -15.72 8.38
N GLU A 42 -4.42 -16.91 8.05
CA GLU A 42 -3.65 -18.12 8.32
C GLU A 42 -2.37 -18.22 7.46
N TYR A 43 -2.33 -17.47 6.35
CA TYR A 43 -1.26 -17.54 5.33
C TYR A 43 -0.57 -16.20 5.08
N ILE A 44 -1.30 -15.09 5.19
CA ILE A 44 -0.85 -13.73 4.86
C ILE A 44 -1.12 -12.83 6.04
N GLY A 45 -0.06 -12.21 6.60
CA GLY A 45 -0.15 -11.39 7.82
C GLY A 45 -0.54 -9.93 7.59
N HIS A 46 -0.32 -9.41 6.38
CA HIS A 46 -0.43 -7.99 6.09
C HIS A 46 -1.28 -7.69 4.86
N SER A 47 -1.73 -6.44 4.75
CA SER A 47 -2.56 -5.99 3.63
C SER A 47 -2.14 -4.61 3.12
N THR A 48 -2.54 -4.28 1.89
CA THR A 48 -2.38 -2.93 1.34
C THR A 48 -3.74 -2.26 1.18
N ALA A 49 -3.78 -0.95 1.42
CA ALA A 49 -4.96 -0.12 1.28
C ALA A 49 -4.72 1.02 0.28
N SER A 50 -5.74 1.33 -0.52
CA SER A 50 -5.72 2.40 -1.52
C SER A 50 -6.64 3.58 -1.17
N SER A 51 -7.27 3.53 0.01
CA SER A 51 -8.17 4.56 0.54
C SER A 51 -8.27 4.47 2.06
N VAL A 52 -8.84 5.49 2.69
CA VAL A 52 -9.16 5.48 4.13
C VAL A 52 -10.09 4.33 4.50
N TYR A 53 -11.04 3.99 3.62
CA TYR A 53 -11.99 2.91 3.86
C TYR A 53 -11.31 1.54 3.85
N GLU A 54 -10.38 1.31 2.91
CA GLU A 54 -9.58 0.08 2.88
C GLU A 54 -8.60 0.01 4.07
N ALA A 55 -8.03 1.13 4.49
CA ALA A 55 -7.18 1.17 5.68
C ALA A 55 -7.95 0.80 6.95
N ARG A 56 -9.18 1.31 7.10
CA ARG A 56 -10.09 0.90 8.17
C ARG A 56 -10.44 -0.60 8.09
N LEU A 57 -10.77 -1.08 6.89
CA LEU A 57 -11.06 -2.49 6.64
C LEU A 57 -9.90 -3.40 7.07
N ALA A 58 -8.65 -2.97 6.82
CA ALA A 58 -7.45 -3.67 7.27
C ALA A 58 -7.41 -3.80 8.79
N LEU A 59 -7.60 -2.70 9.49
CA LEU A 59 -7.51 -2.69 10.95
C LEU A 59 -8.71 -3.41 11.60
N GLU A 60 -9.93 -3.16 11.13
CA GLU A 60 -11.16 -3.60 11.76
C GLU A 60 -11.51 -5.06 11.43
N GLU A 61 -11.29 -5.49 10.19
CA GLU A 61 -11.73 -6.81 9.69
C GLU A 61 -10.56 -7.75 9.39
N PHE A 62 -9.45 -7.23 8.81
CA PHE A 62 -8.27 -8.06 8.57
C PHE A 62 -7.40 -8.20 9.83
N GLY A 63 -7.52 -7.25 10.79
CA GLY A 63 -6.86 -7.32 12.09
C GLY A 63 -5.37 -6.98 12.06
N SER A 64 -4.90 -6.24 11.04
CA SER A 64 -3.56 -5.66 10.98
C SER A 64 -3.60 -4.25 10.41
N LYS A 65 -2.61 -3.43 10.76
CA LYS A 65 -2.45 -2.12 10.13
C LYS A 65 -2.00 -2.29 8.67
N ALA A 66 -2.54 -1.46 7.78
CA ALA A 66 -2.29 -1.53 6.34
C ALA A 66 -0.94 -0.92 5.92
N HIS A 67 -0.45 -1.36 4.76
CA HIS A 67 0.46 -0.59 3.93
C HIS A 67 -0.39 0.30 3.00
N THR A 68 -0.49 1.59 3.30
CA THR A 68 -1.41 2.50 2.61
C THR A 68 -0.71 3.32 1.56
N TYR A 69 -1.26 3.30 0.34
CA TYR A 69 -0.89 4.18 -0.75
C TYR A 69 -2.12 4.73 -1.43
N SER A 70 -2.19 6.07 -1.53
CA SER A 70 -3.20 6.76 -2.35
C SER A 70 -2.54 7.88 -3.16
N PRO A 71 -2.97 8.12 -4.41
CA PRO A 71 -2.47 9.24 -5.20
C PRO A 71 -2.71 10.60 -4.53
N ALA A 72 -3.75 10.70 -3.70
CA ALA A 72 -4.04 11.92 -2.93
C ALA A 72 -4.53 11.54 -1.53
N TYR A 73 -4.03 12.27 -0.53
CA TYR A 73 -4.53 12.27 0.84
C TYR A 73 -5.21 13.59 1.13
N THR A 74 -6.33 13.56 1.85
CA THR A 74 -6.99 14.77 2.35
C THR A 74 -6.62 15.01 3.81
N GLU A 75 -6.68 16.26 4.27
CA GLU A 75 -6.45 16.57 5.69
C GLU A 75 -7.49 15.91 6.59
N ALA A 76 -8.72 15.78 6.11
CA ALA A 76 -9.80 15.16 6.86
C ALA A 76 -9.59 13.66 7.07
N ASP A 77 -9.04 12.95 6.07
CA ASP A 77 -8.85 11.49 6.13
C ASP A 77 -7.51 11.10 6.76
N PHE A 78 -6.51 11.98 6.75
CA PHE A 78 -5.15 11.61 7.08
C PHE A 78 -4.96 11.12 8.53
N PRO A 79 -5.62 11.71 9.55
CA PRO A 79 -5.56 11.19 10.92
C PRO A 79 -6.02 9.72 11.01
N GLU A 80 -7.10 9.39 10.31
CA GLU A 80 -7.63 8.03 10.29
C GLU A 80 -6.70 7.08 9.50
N ILE A 81 -6.09 7.55 8.40
CA ILE A 81 -5.07 6.80 7.68
C ILE A 81 -3.89 6.48 8.58
N MET A 82 -3.39 7.44 9.36
CA MET A 82 -2.30 7.21 10.32
C MET A 82 -2.68 6.16 11.37
N ARG A 83 -3.89 6.23 11.91
CA ARG A 83 -4.39 5.27 12.90
C ARG A 83 -4.37 3.84 12.36
N CYS A 84 -4.76 3.68 11.07
CA CYS A 84 -4.98 2.38 10.44
C CYS A 84 -3.76 1.85 9.66
N SER A 85 -2.66 2.61 9.57
CA SER A 85 -1.51 2.25 8.73
C SER A 85 -0.25 1.97 9.54
N SER A 86 0.52 0.97 9.11
CA SER A 86 1.91 0.72 9.54
C SER A 86 2.91 1.33 8.56
N HIS A 87 2.51 1.47 7.29
CA HIS A 87 3.29 2.08 6.22
C HIS A 87 2.42 3.07 5.46
N ILE A 88 2.98 4.23 5.13
CA ILE A 88 2.32 5.24 4.29
C ILE A 88 3.26 5.62 3.14
N THR A 89 2.79 5.44 1.92
CA THR A 89 3.53 5.85 0.73
C THR A 89 2.93 7.13 0.17
N PHE A 90 3.75 8.17 0.02
CA PHE A 90 3.39 9.45 -0.57
C PHE A 90 3.62 9.44 -2.07
N ASN A 91 2.70 10.07 -2.81
CA ASN A 91 2.71 10.09 -4.26
C ASN A 91 3.52 11.25 -4.86
N SER A 92 3.79 12.30 -4.07
CA SER A 92 4.54 13.48 -4.50
C SER A 92 5.33 14.09 -3.34
N LEU A 93 6.30 14.94 -3.67
CA LEU A 93 7.07 15.69 -2.66
C LEU A 93 6.20 16.68 -1.90
N SER A 94 5.23 17.31 -2.56
CA SER A 94 4.29 18.21 -1.89
C SER A 94 3.43 17.48 -0.87
N GLN A 95 2.97 16.28 -1.22
CA GLN A 95 2.23 15.41 -0.30
C GLN A 95 3.12 14.96 0.87
N PHE A 96 4.36 14.55 0.58
CA PHE A 96 5.34 14.20 1.60
C PHE A 96 5.59 15.39 2.56
N SER A 97 5.93 16.57 2.04
CA SER A 97 6.21 17.75 2.86
C SER A 97 5.02 18.17 3.74
N ARG A 98 3.80 17.94 3.27
CA ARG A 98 2.59 18.29 4.00
C ARG A 98 2.28 17.32 5.14
N PHE A 99 2.41 16.03 4.91
CA PHE A 99 1.87 15.00 5.79
C PHE A 99 2.92 14.24 6.61
N TYR A 100 4.16 14.14 6.11
CA TYR A 100 5.24 13.44 6.83
C TYR A 100 5.50 14.03 8.22
N PRO A 101 5.53 15.36 8.44
CA PRO A 101 5.72 15.92 9.78
C PRO A 101 4.68 15.44 10.80
N LEU A 102 3.44 15.17 10.37
CA LEU A 102 2.40 14.65 11.25
C LEU A 102 2.70 13.23 11.72
N THR A 103 3.25 12.38 10.84
CA THR A 103 3.60 11.00 11.19
C THR A 103 4.74 10.94 12.20
N VAL A 104 5.69 11.86 12.12
CA VAL A 104 6.86 11.93 13.03
C VAL A 104 6.46 12.52 14.38
N ALA A 105 5.65 13.59 14.37
CA ALA A 105 5.26 14.32 15.60
C ALA A 105 4.51 13.42 16.60
N GLU A 106 3.74 12.47 16.12
CA GLU A 106 2.98 11.55 16.99
C GLU A 106 3.80 10.34 17.48
N GLY A 107 5.06 10.19 17.04
CA GLY A 107 5.88 9.03 17.41
C GLY A 107 5.22 7.70 17.04
N SER A 108 4.45 7.68 15.97
CA SER A 108 3.52 6.61 15.60
C SER A 108 4.21 5.30 15.17
N GLY A 109 5.52 5.33 14.90
CA GLY A 109 6.27 4.20 14.34
C GLY A 109 5.86 3.86 12.91
N ILE A 110 5.15 4.76 12.20
CA ILE A 110 4.75 4.56 10.80
C ILE A 110 5.97 4.67 9.90
N SER A 111 6.20 3.64 9.08
CA SER A 111 7.21 3.68 8.02
C SER A 111 6.69 4.50 6.83
N CYS A 112 7.44 5.52 6.43
CA CYS A 112 7.04 6.41 5.34
C CYS A 112 7.92 6.19 4.11
N GLY A 113 7.28 6.18 2.92
CA GLY A 113 7.95 6.04 1.64
C GLY A 113 7.41 7.02 0.60
N ILE A 114 8.12 7.10 -0.53
CA ILE A 114 7.71 7.89 -1.70
C ILE A 114 7.63 6.97 -2.91
N ARG A 115 6.56 7.11 -3.67
CA ARG A 115 6.41 6.41 -4.94
C ARG A 115 7.21 7.11 -6.03
N VAL A 116 8.14 6.40 -6.64
CA VAL A 116 8.90 6.85 -7.81
C VAL A 116 8.27 6.28 -9.09
N ASN A 117 8.12 7.11 -10.11
CA ASN A 117 7.75 6.68 -11.45
C ASN A 117 9.04 6.48 -12.27
N PRO A 118 9.40 5.26 -12.66
CA PRO A 118 10.62 5.01 -13.43
C PRO A 118 10.52 5.43 -14.90
N GLU A 119 9.33 5.90 -15.35
CA GLU A 119 9.05 6.25 -16.75
C GLU A 119 9.32 5.11 -17.74
N TYR A 120 9.31 3.89 -17.23
CA TYR A 120 9.50 2.66 -17.96
C TYR A 120 8.40 1.64 -17.64
N SER A 121 7.88 0.98 -18.65
CA SER A 121 6.89 -0.09 -18.48
C SER A 121 6.94 -1.02 -19.70
N GLU A 122 6.79 -2.32 -19.45
CA GLU A 122 6.60 -3.35 -20.48
C GLU A 122 5.12 -3.56 -20.85
N VAL A 123 4.21 -2.78 -20.24
CA VAL A 123 2.78 -2.85 -20.55
C VAL A 123 2.51 -2.17 -21.89
N GLU A 124 2.12 -2.96 -22.89
CA GLU A 124 1.86 -2.46 -24.26
C GLU A 124 0.64 -1.53 -24.34
N THR A 125 -0.40 -1.80 -23.55
CA THR A 125 -1.62 -1.00 -23.55
C THR A 125 -1.44 0.23 -22.67
N GLU A 126 -1.40 1.41 -23.28
CA GLU A 126 -1.18 2.69 -22.59
C GLU A 126 -2.16 2.93 -21.44
N LEU A 127 -3.44 2.55 -21.61
CA LEU A 127 -4.47 2.67 -20.57
C LEU A 127 -4.11 1.96 -19.24
N TYR A 128 -3.36 0.87 -19.32
CA TYR A 128 -2.94 0.09 -18.17
C TYR A 128 -1.50 0.37 -17.74
N ASN A 129 -0.79 1.24 -18.46
CA ASN A 129 0.57 1.62 -18.14
C ASN A 129 0.62 2.67 -17.02
N PRO A 130 1.02 2.31 -15.77
CA PRO A 130 1.08 3.26 -14.66
C PRO A 130 2.24 4.26 -14.79
N CYS A 131 3.14 4.04 -15.75
CA CYS A 131 4.33 4.85 -15.99
C CYS A 131 4.21 5.70 -17.26
N ALA A 132 3.04 5.72 -17.94
CA ALA A 132 2.83 6.51 -19.14
C ALA A 132 3.03 8.01 -18.85
N PRO A 133 3.51 8.80 -19.84
CA PRO A 133 3.64 10.25 -19.70
C PRO A 133 2.34 10.90 -19.24
N GLY A 134 2.41 11.82 -18.26
CA GLY A 134 1.24 12.48 -17.71
C GLY A 134 0.40 11.65 -16.75
N THR A 135 0.81 10.44 -16.40
CA THR A 135 0.14 9.67 -15.34
C THR A 135 0.23 10.37 -13.98
N ARG A 136 -0.77 10.12 -13.15
CA ARG A 136 -0.82 10.67 -11.77
C ARG A 136 0.03 9.91 -10.75
N PHE A 137 0.76 8.89 -11.16
CA PHE A 137 1.41 7.95 -10.24
C PHE A 137 2.90 8.19 -10.09
N GLY A 138 3.29 8.67 -8.90
CA GLY A 138 4.68 8.77 -8.48
C GLY A 138 5.40 10.01 -8.98
N ILE A 139 6.63 10.15 -8.52
CA ILE A 139 7.54 11.25 -8.85
C ILE A 139 8.47 10.77 -9.95
N THR A 140 8.62 11.55 -11.02
CA THR A 140 9.55 11.30 -12.11
C THR A 140 10.99 11.67 -11.72
N ALA A 141 11.97 11.18 -12.47
CA ALA A 141 13.38 11.34 -12.13
C ALA A 141 13.83 12.81 -12.09
N ASP A 142 13.26 13.66 -12.96
CA ASP A 142 13.54 15.09 -13.04
C ASP A 142 13.05 15.88 -11.83
N LEU A 143 12.03 15.37 -11.13
CA LEU A 143 11.45 15.97 -9.93
C LEU A 143 12.01 15.37 -8.62
N LEU A 144 12.79 14.30 -8.72
CA LEU A 144 13.34 13.62 -7.55
C LEU A 144 14.57 14.37 -7.03
N PRO A 145 14.55 14.95 -5.81
CA PRO A 145 15.69 15.66 -5.28
C PRO A 145 16.83 14.69 -4.91
N ALA A 146 18.07 15.18 -4.95
CA ALA A 146 19.25 14.40 -4.55
C ALA A 146 19.20 13.95 -3.07
N ARG A 147 18.41 14.66 -2.25
CA ARG A 147 18.10 14.28 -0.86
C ARG A 147 16.65 14.59 -0.58
N LEU A 148 15.96 13.67 0.09
CA LEU A 148 14.59 13.92 0.56
C LEU A 148 14.60 15.04 1.61
N PRO A 149 13.52 15.87 1.66
CA PRO A 149 13.34 16.83 2.72
C PRO A 149 13.43 16.13 4.09
N GLN A 150 14.25 16.65 4.96
CA GLN A 150 14.26 16.21 6.36
C GLN A 150 13.12 16.94 7.08
N GLY A 151 12.27 16.20 7.76
CA GLY A 151 11.23 16.76 8.60
C GLY A 151 11.82 17.37 9.89
#